data_79d2f7fbdfd4f5fb719e79f75add6c48
#
_entry.id   79d2f7fbdfd4f5fb719e79f75add6c48
#
_cell.length_a   1.000
_cell.length_b   1.000
_cell.length_c   1.000
_cell.angle_alpha   90.00
_cell.angle_beta   90.00
_cell.angle_gamma   90.00
#
_symmetry.space_group_name_H-M   'P 1'
#
loop_
_entity.id
_entity.type
_entity.pdbx_description
1 polymer ?
#
loop_
_entity_poly.entity_id
_entity_poly.type
_entity_poly.pdbx_seq_one_letter_code
_entity_poly.pdbx_strand_id
1 'polypeptide(L)'
;MNKYIQDWLEIIENMNNDNTYKLAWGRAIIEIAMSLKIVEENNLIKFEMIAYKMIKYYWNQIFFFDLKQSANSKKPPVLVQQVELLINQYKFLTDSSVPIWFDKAEAILKQNNDFYYRIINKSARKLKDDVSWRFMNVNKKTLNIYHLDKENLYIVFNKQQIMLIQEYHFILSQLLNYKWAQLLERYNNAPRIASKVKGISSNTLKRNNLSKYKKLLLESCNYNPIDFYTGEILQENNISLDHVISWSFMYSDDIWNLVFTSKSSNSSKSNNIPKEEIIKRLKERNQLLLNTITDPKYKNELEIAIQNNYIDKFYLAIKL
;
A
#
# COMPACT_ATOMS: atom_id res chain seq x y z
N MET A 1 8.72 18.66 26.51
CA MET A 1 7.94 17.54 25.94
C MET A 1 7.70 16.51 27.03
N ASN A 2 6.49 15.97 27.13
CA ASN A 2 6.11 14.99 28.15
C ASN A 2 6.98 13.72 28.05
N LYS A 3 7.40 13.14 29.19
CA LYS A 3 8.25 11.95 29.24
C LYS A 3 7.63 10.73 28.51
N TYR A 4 6.33 10.54 28.62
CA TYR A 4 5.60 9.47 27.94
C TYR A 4 5.73 9.56 26.40
N ILE A 5 5.64 10.78 25.84
CA ILE A 5 5.84 11.00 24.41
C ILE A 5 7.31 10.82 24.01
N GLN A 6 8.27 11.21 24.86
CA GLN A 6 9.68 10.93 24.62
C GLN A 6 9.94 9.43 24.53
N ASP A 7 9.30 8.62 25.39
CA ASP A 7 9.42 7.17 25.35
C ASP A 7 8.86 6.57 24.03
N TRP A 8 7.72 7.09 23.53
CA TRP A 8 7.20 6.72 22.22
C TRP A 8 8.19 7.06 21.09
N LEU A 9 8.76 8.26 21.10
CA LEU A 9 9.74 8.68 20.10
C LEU A 9 11.00 7.83 20.16
N GLU A 10 11.52 7.54 21.36
CA GLU A 10 12.68 6.67 21.57
C GLU A 10 12.43 5.26 21.02
N ILE A 11 11.23 4.70 21.26
CA ILE A 11 10.83 3.41 20.67
C ILE A 11 10.85 3.48 19.16
N ILE A 12 10.17 4.46 18.55
CA ILE A 12 10.02 4.53 17.09
C ILE A 12 11.38 4.76 16.42
N GLU A 13 12.25 5.56 17.01
CA GLU A 13 13.56 5.85 16.44
C GLU A 13 14.54 4.68 16.52
N ASN A 14 14.53 3.94 17.62
CA ASN A 14 15.59 2.99 17.94
C ASN A 14 15.14 1.52 17.90
N MET A 15 13.89 1.21 17.55
CA MET A 15 13.44 -0.17 17.45
C MET A 15 14.18 -0.95 16.36
N ASN A 16 14.65 -2.16 16.69
CA ASN A 16 15.15 -3.10 15.69
C ASN A 16 13.99 -3.74 14.94
N ASN A 17 14.03 -3.72 13.61
CA ASN A 17 12.99 -4.22 12.74
C ASN A 17 13.54 -5.28 11.78
N ASP A 18 13.20 -6.55 12.02
CA ASP A 18 13.42 -7.66 11.08
C ASP A 18 12.31 -7.71 10.00
N ASN A 19 11.20 -7.09 10.30
CA ASN A 19 10.01 -6.95 9.45
C ASN A 19 9.18 -5.74 9.90
N THR A 20 8.05 -5.51 9.24
CA THR A 20 7.21 -4.32 9.49
C THR A 20 6.27 -4.41 10.70
N TYR A 21 6.29 -5.50 11.49
CA TYR A 21 5.32 -5.75 12.58
C TYR A 21 5.24 -4.63 13.62
N LYS A 22 6.40 -4.16 14.12
CA LYS A 22 6.41 -3.13 15.16
C LYS A 22 5.83 -1.81 14.66
N LEU A 23 6.12 -1.46 13.40
CA LEU A 23 5.60 -0.25 12.77
C LEU A 23 4.08 -0.32 12.57
N ALA A 24 3.59 -1.47 12.11
CA ALA A 24 2.16 -1.73 11.95
C ALA A 24 1.43 -1.77 13.31
N TRP A 25 2.04 -2.37 14.34
CA TRP A 25 1.53 -2.41 15.71
C TRP A 25 1.38 -1.00 16.30
N GLY A 26 2.45 -0.20 16.28
CA GLY A 26 2.42 1.17 16.79
C GLY A 26 1.39 2.05 16.07
N ARG A 27 1.31 1.94 14.74
CA ARG A 27 0.32 2.65 13.96
C ARG A 27 -1.11 2.23 14.29
N ALA A 28 -1.37 0.93 14.46
CA ALA A 28 -2.69 0.43 14.81
C ALA A 28 -3.13 0.95 16.19
N ILE A 29 -2.24 0.98 17.18
CA ILE A 29 -2.52 1.55 18.50
C ILE A 29 -2.93 3.02 18.38
N ILE A 30 -2.17 3.83 17.65
CA ILE A 30 -2.48 5.26 17.50
C ILE A 30 -3.84 5.45 16.82
N GLU A 31 -4.12 4.73 15.73
CA GLU A 31 -5.41 4.83 15.03
C GLU A 31 -6.59 4.39 15.89
N ILE A 32 -6.42 3.37 16.72
CA ILE A 32 -7.48 2.94 17.66
C ILE A 32 -7.65 3.99 18.76
N ALA A 33 -6.56 4.48 19.35
CA ALA A 33 -6.60 5.51 20.38
C ALA A 33 -7.34 6.77 19.91
N MET A 34 -7.16 7.18 18.64
CA MET A 34 -7.90 8.30 18.03
C MET A 34 -9.41 8.08 17.96
N SER A 35 -9.88 6.84 17.91
CA SER A 35 -11.31 6.51 17.86
C SER A 35 -11.94 6.31 19.24
N LEU A 36 -11.13 6.23 20.32
CA LEU A 36 -11.63 6.05 21.66
C LEU A 36 -12.25 7.33 22.23
N LYS A 37 -13.42 7.19 22.83
CA LYS A 37 -13.99 8.23 23.71
C LYS A 37 -13.35 8.04 25.09
N ILE A 38 -12.72 9.09 25.60
CA ILE A 38 -12.07 9.06 26.92
C ILE A 38 -13.13 9.26 27.99
N VAL A 39 -13.74 8.19 28.42
CA VAL A 39 -14.77 8.20 29.46
C VAL A 39 -14.22 7.59 30.75
N GLU A 40 -13.41 6.52 30.64
CA GLU A 40 -12.93 5.73 31.76
C GLU A 40 -11.47 6.05 32.11
N GLU A 41 -11.08 5.79 33.37
CA GLU A 41 -9.70 5.95 33.84
C GLU A 41 -8.74 4.98 33.09
N ASN A 42 -9.20 3.76 32.80
CA ASN A 42 -8.44 2.76 32.06
C ASN A 42 -9.13 2.44 30.73
N ASN A 43 -8.36 2.52 29.65
CA ASN A 43 -8.82 2.26 28.29
C ASN A 43 -8.18 0.99 27.76
N LEU A 44 -8.99 0.01 27.45
CA LEU A 44 -8.56 -1.32 27.00
C LEU A 44 -8.61 -1.40 25.47
N ILE A 45 -7.53 -1.88 24.86
CA ILE A 45 -7.45 -2.18 23.42
C ILE A 45 -7.15 -3.66 23.24
N LYS A 46 -8.14 -4.40 22.69
CA LYS A 46 -8.02 -5.85 22.42
C LYS A 46 -7.08 -6.10 21.23
N PHE A 47 -6.34 -7.20 21.30
CA PHE A 47 -5.45 -7.60 20.20
C PHE A 47 -6.18 -7.88 18.90
N GLU A 48 -7.44 -8.30 18.95
CA GLU A 48 -8.29 -8.47 17.77
C GLU A 48 -8.49 -7.16 17.01
N MET A 49 -8.65 -6.03 17.72
CA MET A 49 -8.75 -4.71 17.10
C MET A 49 -7.44 -4.32 16.40
N ILE A 50 -6.31 -4.60 17.04
CA ILE A 50 -4.98 -4.32 16.47
C ILE A 50 -4.72 -5.25 15.28
N ALA A 51 -5.01 -6.55 15.40
CA ALA A 51 -4.86 -7.53 14.33
C ALA A 51 -5.69 -7.15 13.11
N TYR A 52 -6.94 -6.72 13.30
CA TYR A 52 -7.81 -6.21 12.24
C TYR A 52 -7.15 -5.04 11.48
N LYS A 53 -6.64 -4.03 12.20
CA LYS A 53 -5.94 -2.89 11.58
C LYS A 53 -4.70 -3.33 10.81
N MET A 54 -3.89 -4.21 11.41
CA MET A 54 -2.68 -4.72 10.76
C MET A 54 -2.99 -5.56 9.50
N ILE A 55 -4.03 -6.39 9.54
CA ILE A 55 -4.52 -7.15 8.37
C ILE A 55 -4.94 -6.17 7.26
N LYS A 56 -5.67 -5.11 7.57
CA LYS A 56 -6.05 -4.07 6.61
C LYS A 56 -4.84 -3.42 5.96
N TYR A 57 -3.82 -3.04 6.75
CA TYR A 57 -2.59 -2.45 6.21
C TYR A 57 -1.86 -3.42 5.28
N TYR A 58 -1.66 -4.66 5.72
CA TYR A 58 -0.95 -5.66 4.94
C TYR A 58 -1.72 -6.09 3.69
N TRP A 59 -3.05 -6.20 3.74
CA TRP A 59 -3.86 -6.39 2.56
C TRP A 59 -3.57 -5.33 1.51
N ASN A 60 -3.64 -4.05 1.90
CA ASN A 60 -3.41 -2.95 0.98
C ASN A 60 -1.96 -2.90 0.48
N GLN A 61 -0.99 -3.23 1.31
CA GLN A 61 0.40 -3.24 0.90
C GLN A 61 0.76 -4.44 0.03
N ILE A 62 0.28 -5.63 0.37
CA ILE A 62 0.62 -6.87 -0.34
C ILE A 62 -0.22 -7.03 -1.60
N PHE A 63 -1.55 -6.97 -1.48
CA PHE A 63 -2.43 -7.25 -2.60
C PHE A 63 -2.59 -6.08 -3.56
N PHE A 64 -2.67 -4.84 -3.04
CA PHE A 64 -2.90 -3.68 -3.89
C PHE A 64 -1.59 -3.07 -4.41
N PHE A 65 -0.56 -2.95 -3.57
CA PHE A 65 0.71 -2.33 -3.93
C PHE A 65 1.85 -3.31 -4.24
N ASP A 66 1.64 -4.60 -4.05
CA ASP A 66 2.65 -5.66 -4.27
C ASP A 66 3.95 -5.40 -3.50
N LEU A 67 3.85 -5.05 -2.21
CA LEU A 67 5.00 -4.73 -1.35
C LEU A 67 5.33 -5.89 -0.41
N LYS A 68 6.58 -6.35 -0.45
CA LYS A 68 7.14 -7.31 0.51
C LYS A 68 7.28 -6.66 1.89
N GLN A 69 6.98 -7.41 2.94
CA GLN A 69 6.98 -6.94 4.32
C GLN A 69 8.20 -7.39 5.14
N SER A 70 9.10 -8.17 4.53
CA SER A 70 10.35 -8.64 5.10
C SER A 70 11.35 -8.99 4.00
N ALA A 71 12.64 -9.07 4.35
CA ALA A 71 13.70 -9.50 3.43
C ALA A 71 13.58 -10.98 3.03
N ASN A 72 13.05 -11.83 3.93
CA ASN A 72 12.90 -13.25 3.68
C ASN A 72 11.56 -13.58 3.01
N SER A 73 11.56 -13.67 1.68
CA SER A 73 10.39 -14.03 0.89
C SER A 73 10.01 -15.53 0.99
N LYS A 74 10.99 -16.41 1.30
CA LYS A 74 10.74 -17.86 1.42
C LYS A 74 10.00 -18.23 2.71
N LYS A 75 10.16 -17.43 3.76
CA LYS A 75 9.48 -17.61 5.04
C LYS A 75 8.89 -16.28 5.50
N PRO A 76 7.78 -15.84 4.90
CA PRO A 76 7.17 -14.58 5.26
C PRO A 76 6.65 -14.61 6.71
N PRO A 77 6.54 -13.45 7.37
CA PRO A 77 5.97 -13.34 8.71
C PRO A 77 4.56 -13.93 8.78
N VAL A 78 4.18 -14.50 9.93
CA VAL A 78 2.90 -15.23 10.07
C VAL A 78 1.69 -14.37 9.69
N LEU A 79 1.68 -13.08 10.05
CA LEU A 79 0.57 -12.20 9.70
C LEU A 79 0.45 -11.99 8.18
N VAL A 80 1.57 -11.94 7.47
CA VAL A 80 1.61 -11.91 6.00
C VAL A 80 0.95 -13.16 5.43
N GLN A 81 1.30 -14.34 5.94
CA GLN A 81 0.67 -15.60 5.53
C GLN A 81 -0.85 -15.60 5.78
N GLN A 82 -1.32 -15.03 6.91
CA GLN A 82 -2.75 -14.93 7.19
C GLN A 82 -3.45 -14.00 6.19
N VAL A 83 -2.81 -12.91 5.78
CA VAL A 83 -3.34 -12.00 4.75
C VAL A 83 -3.36 -12.65 3.38
N GLU A 84 -2.33 -13.43 3.04
CA GLU A 84 -2.30 -14.22 1.79
C GLU A 84 -3.46 -15.25 1.73
N LEU A 85 -3.81 -15.87 2.86
CA LEU A 85 -4.98 -16.73 2.93
C LEU A 85 -6.29 -15.96 2.66
N LEU A 86 -6.44 -14.74 3.19
CA LEU A 86 -7.59 -13.88 2.89
C LEU A 86 -7.63 -13.46 1.42
N ILE A 87 -6.47 -13.14 0.83
CA ILE A 87 -6.35 -12.79 -0.59
C ILE A 87 -6.78 -13.98 -1.47
N ASN A 88 -6.33 -15.19 -1.14
CA ASN A 88 -6.73 -16.40 -1.86
C ASN A 88 -8.23 -16.68 -1.71
N GLN A 89 -8.80 -16.47 -0.52
CA GLN A 89 -10.23 -16.59 -0.30
C GLN A 89 -11.03 -15.56 -1.13
N TYR A 90 -10.56 -14.32 -1.20
CA TYR A 90 -11.17 -13.29 -2.03
C TYR A 90 -11.15 -13.69 -3.52
N LYS A 91 -9.99 -14.13 -4.02
CA LYS A 91 -9.86 -14.58 -5.41
C LYS A 91 -10.79 -15.75 -5.72
N PHE A 92 -10.93 -16.68 -4.80
CA PHE A 92 -11.86 -17.82 -4.93
C PHE A 92 -13.32 -17.37 -4.96
N LEU A 93 -13.73 -16.45 -4.07
CA LEU A 93 -15.12 -15.99 -3.99
C LEU A 93 -15.53 -15.11 -5.17
N THR A 94 -14.60 -14.42 -5.80
CA THR A 94 -14.89 -13.44 -6.87
C THR A 94 -14.50 -13.92 -8.25
N ASP A 95 -13.83 -15.06 -8.36
CA ASP A 95 -13.16 -15.51 -9.59
C ASP A 95 -12.30 -14.42 -10.25
N SER A 96 -11.70 -13.57 -9.42
CA SER A 96 -10.94 -12.41 -9.86
C SER A 96 -9.62 -12.28 -9.12
N SER A 97 -8.55 -12.05 -9.87
CA SER A 97 -7.22 -11.70 -9.34
C SER A 97 -6.97 -10.18 -9.24
N VAL A 98 -7.97 -9.36 -9.60
CA VAL A 98 -7.85 -7.90 -9.60
C VAL A 98 -7.68 -7.39 -8.17
N PRO A 99 -6.59 -6.70 -7.84
CA PRO A 99 -6.40 -6.15 -6.52
C PRO A 99 -7.39 -5.02 -6.21
N ILE A 100 -8.01 -5.12 -5.05
CA ILE A 100 -8.88 -4.06 -4.52
C ILE A 100 -8.48 -3.70 -3.09
N TRP A 101 -8.92 -2.52 -2.65
CA TRP A 101 -8.73 -2.07 -1.27
C TRP A 101 -9.46 -2.97 -0.28
N PHE A 102 -8.87 -3.14 0.90
CA PHE A 102 -9.44 -3.95 1.97
C PHE A 102 -10.90 -3.59 2.29
N ASP A 103 -11.21 -2.31 2.40
CA ASP A 103 -12.57 -1.86 2.73
C ASP A 103 -13.62 -2.29 1.70
N LYS A 104 -13.23 -2.49 0.44
CA LYS A 104 -14.11 -3.06 -0.59
C LYS A 104 -14.15 -4.58 -0.54
N ALA A 105 -13.03 -5.23 -0.21
CA ALA A 105 -12.94 -6.67 -0.11
C ALA A 105 -13.66 -7.22 1.14
N GLU A 106 -13.68 -6.46 2.22
CA GLU A 106 -14.14 -6.92 3.54
C GLU A 106 -15.58 -7.45 3.52
N ALA A 107 -16.49 -6.78 2.82
CA ALA A 107 -17.88 -7.23 2.70
C ALA A 107 -17.98 -8.60 2.00
N ILE A 108 -17.13 -8.87 1.02
CA ILE A 108 -17.06 -10.15 0.31
C ILE A 108 -16.45 -11.22 1.22
N LEU A 109 -15.35 -10.90 1.92
CA LEU A 109 -14.67 -11.84 2.83
C LEU A 109 -15.58 -12.27 3.97
N LYS A 110 -16.44 -11.38 4.47
CA LYS A 110 -17.45 -11.64 5.51
C LYS A 110 -18.57 -12.58 5.07
N GLN A 111 -18.71 -12.89 3.78
CA GLN A 111 -19.62 -13.95 3.35
C GLN A 111 -19.20 -15.32 3.89
N ASN A 112 -17.90 -15.53 4.14
CA ASN A 112 -17.40 -16.66 4.92
C ASN A 112 -16.95 -16.18 6.31
N ASN A 113 -17.92 -15.87 7.15
CA ASN A 113 -17.73 -15.21 8.43
C ASN A 113 -16.79 -15.99 9.38
N ASP A 114 -16.98 -17.30 9.47
CA ASP A 114 -16.15 -18.16 10.33
C ASP A 114 -14.68 -18.16 9.91
N PHE A 115 -14.42 -18.25 8.60
CA PHE A 115 -13.06 -18.18 8.10
C PHE A 115 -12.43 -16.82 8.37
N TYR A 116 -13.16 -15.75 8.09
CA TYR A 116 -12.69 -14.37 8.28
C TYR A 116 -12.31 -14.09 9.74
N TYR A 117 -13.21 -14.37 10.70
CA TYR A 117 -12.90 -14.16 12.11
C TYR A 117 -11.85 -15.12 12.67
N ARG A 118 -11.77 -16.35 12.16
CA ARG A 118 -10.68 -17.28 12.50
C ARG A 118 -9.31 -16.72 12.13
N ILE A 119 -9.17 -16.05 10.97
CA ILE A 119 -7.93 -15.40 10.57
C ILE A 119 -7.58 -14.23 11.52
N ILE A 120 -8.55 -13.38 11.87
CA ILE A 120 -8.32 -12.27 12.81
C ILE A 120 -7.86 -12.81 14.18
N ASN A 121 -8.58 -13.79 14.73
CA ASN A 121 -8.29 -14.36 16.03
C ASN A 121 -6.93 -15.08 16.07
N LYS A 122 -6.57 -15.80 15.00
CA LYS A 122 -5.26 -16.43 14.87
C LYS A 122 -4.14 -15.36 14.79
N SER A 123 -4.39 -14.29 14.07
CA SER A 123 -3.46 -13.15 14.01
C SER A 123 -3.29 -12.49 15.37
N ALA A 124 -4.39 -12.23 16.10
CA ALA A 124 -4.36 -11.65 17.44
C ALA A 124 -3.52 -12.49 18.42
N ARG A 125 -3.72 -13.82 18.43
CA ARG A 125 -2.92 -14.73 19.26
C ARG A 125 -1.44 -14.69 18.90
N LYS A 126 -1.10 -14.55 17.61
CA LYS A 126 0.31 -14.46 17.18
C LYS A 126 0.99 -13.16 17.60
N LEU A 127 0.26 -12.06 17.67
CA LEU A 127 0.79 -10.77 18.16
C LEU A 127 1.23 -10.83 19.62
N LYS A 128 0.63 -11.70 20.44
CA LYS A 128 1.03 -11.98 21.82
C LYS A 128 2.47 -12.45 21.92
N ASP A 129 2.87 -13.37 21.05
CA ASP A 129 4.17 -14.04 21.11
C ASP A 129 5.31 -13.16 20.64
N ASP A 130 5.03 -12.29 19.68
CA ASP A 130 6.07 -11.54 18.95
C ASP A 130 6.10 -10.05 19.30
N VAL A 131 5.14 -9.28 18.80
CA VAL A 131 5.27 -7.83 18.76
C VAL A 131 4.84 -7.12 20.02
N SER A 132 3.86 -7.64 20.76
CA SER A 132 3.21 -6.92 21.86
C SER A 132 4.16 -6.47 22.98
N TRP A 133 5.17 -7.27 23.28
CA TRP A 133 6.17 -6.96 24.28
C TRP A 133 7.46 -6.41 23.67
N ARG A 134 7.81 -6.88 22.44
CA ARG A 134 9.05 -6.45 21.76
C ARG A 134 8.97 -5.01 21.30
N PHE A 135 7.77 -4.45 21.11
CA PHE A 135 7.59 -3.07 20.72
C PHE A 135 8.13 -2.11 21.78
N MET A 136 7.95 -2.42 23.06
CA MET A 136 8.43 -1.61 24.18
C MET A 136 9.92 -1.79 24.49
N ASN A 137 10.58 -2.80 23.91
CA ASN A 137 11.97 -3.12 24.20
C ASN A 137 12.92 -2.46 23.19
N VAL A 138 13.68 -1.50 23.67
CA VAL A 138 14.63 -0.71 22.88
C VAL A 138 15.93 -0.54 23.67
N ASN A 139 17.08 -0.73 23.01
CA ASN A 139 18.40 -0.51 23.61
C ASN A 139 18.59 -1.23 24.97
N LYS A 140 18.10 -2.47 25.06
CA LYS A 140 18.12 -3.30 26.30
C LYS A 140 17.31 -2.72 27.47
N LYS A 141 16.40 -1.76 27.21
CA LYS A 141 15.48 -1.18 28.18
C LYS A 141 14.04 -1.49 27.76
N THR A 142 13.16 -1.62 28.75
CA THR A 142 11.71 -1.69 28.52
C THR A 142 11.09 -0.33 28.83
N LEU A 143 10.50 0.31 27.82
CA LEU A 143 9.77 1.57 27.95
C LEU A 143 8.28 1.26 28.07
N ASN A 144 7.75 1.31 29.29
CA ASN A 144 6.37 0.87 29.59
C ASN A 144 5.33 1.91 29.13
N ILE A 145 5.09 2.00 27.82
CA ILE A 145 4.10 2.91 27.24
C ILE A 145 2.65 2.39 27.33
N TYR A 146 2.45 1.14 27.68
CA TYR A 146 1.17 0.52 28.02
C TYR A 146 1.36 -0.62 29.00
N HIS A 147 0.30 -0.98 29.73
CA HIS A 147 0.23 -2.24 30.46
C HIS A 147 -0.17 -3.37 29.50
N LEU A 148 0.54 -4.49 29.53
CA LEU A 148 0.33 -5.62 28.64
C LEU A 148 -0.24 -6.81 29.39
N ASP A 149 -1.47 -7.22 29.05
CA ASP A 149 -2.06 -8.48 29.48
C ASP A 149 -2.02 -9.51 28.34
N LYS A 150 -1.03 -10.40 28.42
CA LYS A 150 -0.84 -11.44 27.41
C LYS A 150 -1.87 -12.55 27.48
N GLU A 151 -2.39 -12.85 28.67
CA GLU A 151 -3.32 -13.95 28.85
C GLU A 151 -4.67 -13.62 28.26
N ASN A 152 -5.15 -12.41 28.51
CA ASN A 152 -6.43 -11.94 28.04
C ASN A 152 -6.37 -11.21 26.70
N LEU A 153 -5.19 -11.10 26.08
CA LEU A 153 -4.96 -10.52 24.74
C LEU A 153 -5.42 -9.07 24.62
N TYR A 154 -4.99 -8.21 25.54
CA TYR A 154 -5.21 -6.76 25.44
C TYR A 154 -4.04 -5.95 26.00
N ILE A 155 -4.04 -4.68 25.67
CA ILE A 155 -3.20 -3.65 26.29
C ILE A 155 -4.09 -2.60 26.93
N VAL A 156 -3.60 -2.00 28.03
CA VAL A 156 -4.34 -0.98 28.79
C VAL A 156 -3.52 0.31 28.82
N PHE A 157 -4.23 1.40 28.59
CA PHE A 157 -3.74 2.77 28.74
C PHE A 157 -4.56 3.48 29.81
N ASN A 158 -3.94 4.28 30.66
CA ASN A 158 -4.65 5.21 31.48
C ASN A 158 -5.18 6.39 30.65
N LYS A 159 -6.09 7.17 31.24
CA LYS A 159 -6.73 8.33 30.60
C LYS A 159 -5.69 9.33 30.04
N GLN A 160 -4.67 9.68 30.83
CA GLN A 160 -3.65 10.65 30.43
C GLN A 160 -2.83 10.14 29.24
N GLN A 161 -2.51 8.84 29.19
CA GLN A 161 -1.77 8.25 28.07
C GLN A 161 -2.56 8.33 26.76
N ILE A 162 -3.86 8.03 26.78
CA ILE A 162 -4.72 8.18 25.59
C ILE A 162 -4.80 9.63 25.13
N MET A 163 -5.00 10.59 26.08
CA MET A 163 -5.03 12.02 25.75
C MET A 163 -3.72 12.46 25.08
N LEU A 164 -2.56 12.04 25.59
CA LEU A 164 -1.27 12.35 25.00
C LEU A 164 -1.09 11.72 23.62
N ILE A 165 -1.52 10.47 23.43
CA ILE A 165 -1.49 9.84 22.09
C ILE A 165 -2.37 10.62 21.12
N GLN A 166 -3.58 11.03 21.53
CA GLN A 166 -4.49 11.83 20.71
C GLN A 166 -3.92 13.21 20.37
N GLU A 167 -3.27 13.89 21.33
CA GLU A 167 -2.62 15.19 21.12
C GLU A 167 -1.46 15.08 20.12
N TYR A 168 -0.60 14.05 20.27
CA TYR A 168 0.61 13.87 19.46
C TYR A 168 0.44 12.91 18.29
N HIS A 169 -0.79 12.44 18.01
CA HIS A 169 -1.06 11.40 17.01
C HIS A 169 -0.44 11.69 15.64
N PHE A 170 -0.48 12.95 15.21
CA PHE A 170 0.03 13.36 13.91
C PHE A 170 1.55 13.12 13.83
N ILE A 171 2.31 13.59 14.81
CA ILE A 171 3.79 13.44 14.83
C ILE A 171 4.17 11.97 14.92
N LEU A 172 3.56 11.22 15.85
CA LEU A 172 3.82 9.80 16.04
C LEU A 172 3.50 8.99 14.77
N SER A 173 2.38 9.28 14.12
CA SER A 173 1.98 8.61 12.88
C SER A 173 2.92 8.94 11.72
N GLN A 174 3.36 10.20 11.57
CA GLN A 174 4.29 10.58 10.51
C GLN A 174 5.66 9.91 10.70
N LEU A 175 6.16 9.84 11.93
CA LEU A 175 7.44 9.19 12.22
C LEU A 175 7.36 7.67 11.96
N LEU A 176 6.27 7.01 12.37
CA LEU A 176 6.03 5.59 12.05
C LEU A 176 5.96 5.36 10.55
N ASN A 177 5.24 6.20 9.81
CA ASN A 177 5.15 6.10 8.34
C ASN A 177 6.51 6.27 7.67
N TYR A 178 7.30 7.24 8.13
CA TYR A 178 8.65 7.47 7.61
C TYR A 178 9.56 6.26 7.84
N LYS A 179 9.61 5.73 9.07
CA LYS A 179 10.38 4.52 9.40
C LYS A 179 9.88 3.28 8.63
N TRP A 180 8.57 3.19 8.43
CA TRP A 180 7.99 2.11 7.63
C TRP A 180 8.40 2.21 6.16
N ALA A 181 8.34 3.40 5.58
CA ALA A 181 8.79 3.63 4.21
C ALA A 181 10.28 3.26 4.05
N GLN A 182 11.15 3.72 4.95
CA GLN A 182 12.58 3.37 4.94
C GLN A 182 12.82 1.86 5.03
N LEU A 183 12.03 1.15 5.83
CA LEU A 183 12.16 -0.30 5.97
C LEU A 183 11.69 -1.02 4.71
N LEU A 184 10.57 -0.60 4.12
CA LEU A 184 10.06 -1.17 2.88
C LEU A 184 10.98 -0.93 1.67
N GLU A 185 11.67 0.21 1.63
CA GLU A 185 12.68 0.50 0.59
C GLU A 185 13.84 -0.51 0.59
N ARG A 186 14.14 -1.13 1.75
CA ARG A 186 15.15 -2.21 1.82
C ARG A 186 14.66 -3.53 1.21
N TYR A 187 13.35 -3.73 1.13
CA TYR A 187 12.75 -5.00 0.69
C TYR A 187 12.17 -4.92 -0.72
N ASN A 188 11.99 -3.69 -1.25
CA ASN A 188 11.24 -3.46 -2.47
C ASN A 188 11.94 -2.44 -3.37
N ASN A 189 11.94 -2.70 -4.66
CA ASN A 189 12.35 -1.74 -5.69
C ASN A 189 11.16 -0.93 -6.25
N ALA A 190 10.04 -0.87 -5.51
CA ALA A 190 8.83 -0.19 -5.94
C ALA A 190 8.96 1.34 -5.82
N PRO A 191 8.42 2.12 -6.77
CA PRO A 191 8.45 3.57 -6.67
C PRO A 191 7.45 4.08 -5.61
N ARG A 192 7.69 5.29 -5.12
CA ARG A 192 6.75 6.06 -4.28
C ARG A 192 6.30 5.34 -3.00
N ILE A 193 7.18 4.57 -2.38
CA ILE A 193 6.89 3.78 -1.17
C ILE A 193 6.33 4.68 -0.05
N ALA A 194 6.88 5.86 0.17
CA ALA A 194 6.38 6.80 1.19
C ALA A 194 4.90 7.16 0.99
N SER A 195 4.48 7.40 -0.26
CA SER A 195 3.07 7.69 -0.59
C SER A 195 2.17 6.47 -0.38
N LYS A 196 2.66 5.28 -0.72
CA LYS A 196 1.94 4.02 -0.49
C LYS A 196 1.74 3.74 0.99
N VAL A 197 2.75 3.99 1.82
CA VAL A 197 2.65 3.83 3.29
C VAL A 197 1.68 4.85 3.88
N LYS A 198 1.75 6.10 3.48
CA LYS A 198 0.84 7.16 3.97
C LYS A 198 -0.62 6.84 3.67
N GLY A 199 -0.90 6.29 2.50
CA GLY A 199 -2.25 6.04 2.00
C GLY A 199 -2.95 4.78 2.52
N ILE A 200 -2.27 3.88 3.24
CA ILE A 200 -2.82 2.55 3.56
C ILE A 200 -4.01 2.54 4.53
N SER A 201 -4.25 3.61 5.26
CA SER A 201 -5.38 3.72 6.19
C SER A 201 -6.53 4.57 5.66
N SER A 202 -6.37 5.22 4.50
CA SER A 202 -7.39 6.13 3.98
C SER A 202 -8.08 5.58 2.74
N ASN A 203 -9.41 5.56 2.74
CA ASN A 203 -10.26 5.29 1.58
C ASN A 203 -10.20 6.41 0.53
N THR A 204 -9.32 7.41 0.71
CA THR A 204 -9.29 8.65 -0.03
C THR A 204 -8.32 8.64 -1.21
N LEU A 205 -7.71 7.51 -1.53
CA LEU A 205 -6.88 7.39 -2.72
C LEU A 205 -7.75 7.43 -3.98
N LYS A 206 -8.15 8.64 -4.35
CA LYS A 206 -8.80 8.87 -5.64
C LYS A 206 -7.72 8.85 -6.72
N ARG A 207 -7.91 8.03 -7.74
CA ARG A 207 -7.15 8.17 -9.00
C ARG A 207 -7.43 9.56 -9.54
N ASN A 208 -6.39 10.22 -10.03
CA ASN A 208 -6.55 11.50 -10.69
C ASN A 208 -7.43 11.34 -11.94
N ASN A 209 -8.09 12.42 -12.33
CA ASN A 209 -8.78 12.46 -13.60
C ASN A 209 -7.74 12.52 -14.75
N LEU A 210 -7.77 11.55 -15.64
CA LEU A 210 -6.84 11.44 -16.77
C LEU A 210 -7.25 12.28 -17.99
N SER A 211 -8.30 13.10 -17.91
CA SER A 211 -8.80 13.91 -19.04
C SER A 211 -7.71 14.79 -19.66
N LYS A 212 -6.83 15.36 -18.86
CA LYS A 212 -5.70 16.17 -19.35
C LYS A 212 -4.72 15.35 -20.21
N TYR A 213 -4.38 14.16 -19.74
CA TYR A 213 -3.50 13.25 -20.51
C TYR A 213 -4.20 12.75 -21.78
N LYS A 214 -5.51 12.45 -21.69
CA LYS A 214 -6.30 12.04 -22.85
C LYS A 214 -6.25 13.11 -23.95
N LYS A 215 -6.49 14.38 -23.59
CA LYS A 215 -6.44 15.50 -24.54
C LYS A 215 -5.05 15.63 -25.19
N LEU A 216 -4.00 15.62 -24.38
CA LEU A 216 -2.62 15.75 -24.85
C LEU A 216 -2.21 14.62 -25.81
N LEU A 217 -2.57 13.38 -25.47
CA LEU A 217 -2.27 12.22 -26.33
C LEU A 217 -3.11 12.21 -27.61
N LEU A 218 -4.38 12.72 -27.61
CA LEU A 218 -5.19 12.90 -28.81
C LEU A 218 -4.59 13.93 -29.75
N GLU A 219 -4.12 15.06 -29.22
CA GLU A 219 -3.42 16.09 -30.01
C GLU A 219 -2.15 15.51 -30.65
N SER A 220 -1.36 14.71 -29.92
CA SER A 220 -0.12 14.11 -30.42
C SER A 220 -0.31 13.07 -31.54
N CYS A 221 -1.49 12.47 -31.67
CA CYS A 221 -1.84 11.52 -32.75
C CYS A 221 -2.83 12.09 -33.77
N ASN A 222 -2.98 13.43 -33.86
CA ASN A 222 -3.93 14.11 -34.76
C ASN A 222 -5.36 13.56 -34.65
N TYR A 223 -5.80 13.28 -33.42
CA TYR A 223 -7.15 12.74 -33.11
C TYR A 223 -7.48 11.39 -33.76
N ASN A 224 -6.44 10.60 -34.15
CA ASN A 224 -6.60 9.25 -34.67
C ASN A 224 -5.99 8.21 -33.69
N PRO A 225 -6.64 7.98 -32.51
CA PRO A 225 -6.10 7.08 -31.51
C PRO A 225 -6.20 5.62 -31.94
N ILE A 226 -5.12 4.87 -31.69
CA ILE A 226 -5.01 3.44 -31.98
C ILE A 226 -4.93 2.70 -30.64
N ASP A 227 -5.65 1.60 -30.50
CA ASP A 227 -5.52 0.68 -29.35
C ASP A 227 -4.11 0.13 -29.30
N PHE A 228 -3.40 0.43 -28.22
CA PHE A 228 -2.01 0.04 -28.05
C PHE A 228 -1.80 -1.48 -28.06
N TYR A 229 -2.79 -2.26 -27.62
CA TYR A 229 -2.67 -3.71 -27.51
C TYR A 229 -3.07 -4.43 -28.79
N THR A 230 -4.16 -4.00 -29.46
CA THR A 230 -4.70 -4.66 -30.65
C THR A 230 -4.24 -4.03 -31.96
N GLY A 231 -3.87 -2.75 -31.96
CA GLY A 231 -3.53 -2.00 -33.17
C GLY A 231 -4.75 -1.47 -33.93
N GLU A 232 -5.96 -1.63 -33.38
CA GLU A 232 -7.21 -1.17 -34.02
C GLU A 232 -7.44 0.33 -33.80
N ILE A 233 -8.08 1.00 -34.76
CA ILE A 233 -8.50 2.40 -34.63
C ILE A 233 -9.62 2.49 -33.60
N LEU A 234 -9.48 3.38 -32.63
CA LEU A 234 -10.47 3.59 -31.56
C LEU A 234 -11.52 4.64 -31.96
N GLN A 235 -12.79 4.30 -31.79
CA GLN A 235 -13.88 5.25 -31.88
C GLN A 235 -13.96 6.13 -30.63
N GLU A 236 -14.39 7.38 -30.77
CA GLU A 236 -14.38 8.41 -29.72
C GLU A 236 -15.08 7.97 -28.42
N ASN A 237 -16.19 7.24 -28.54
CA ASN A 237 -16.98 6.73 -27.40
C ASN A 237 -16.33 5.52 -26.68
N ASN A 238 -15.31 4.89 -27.30
CA ASN A 238 -14.63 3.69 -26.78
C ASN A 238 -13.18 3.95 -26.32
N ILE A 239 -12.72 5.19 -26.33
CA ILE A 239 -11.36 5.55 -25.92
C ILE A 239 -11.24 5.50 -24.39
N SER A 240 -10.31 4.70 -23.90
CA SER A 240 -9.83 4.67 -22.51
C SER A 240 -8.32 4.93 -22.47
N LEU A 241 -7.81 5.36 -21.32
CA LEU A 241 -6.36 5.36 -21.02
C LEU A 241 -6.05 4.24 -20.05
N ASP A 242 -4.97 3.55 -20.33
CA ASP A 242 -4.44 2.49 -19.47
C ASP A 242 -2.97 2.74 -19.11
N HIS A 243 -2.59 2.27 -17.91
CA HIS A 243 -1.20 2.24 -17.45
C HIS A 243 -0.57 0.90 -17.84
N VAL A 244 0.41 0.90 -18.72
CA VAL A 244 1.06 -0.34 -19.19
C VAL A 244 1.72 -1.10 -18.02
N ILE A 245 2.52 -0.41 -17.22
CA ILE A 245 2.94 -0.90 -15.89
C ILE A 245 1.87 -0.45 -14.91
N SER A 246 1.31 -1.39 -14.15
CA SER A 246 0.10 -1.15 -13.36
C SER A 246 0.18 0.10 -12.46
N TRP A 247 -0.91 0.84 -12.38
CA TRP A 247 -1.01 2.03 -11.52
C TRP A 247 -0.77 1.70 -10.05
N SER A 248 -1.22 0.54 -9.58
CA SER A 248 -0.98 0.10 -8.20
C SER A 248 0.50 -0.05 -7.88
N PHE A 249 1.31 -0.50 -8.84
CA PHE A 249 2.76 -0.55 -8.70
C PHE A 249 3.41 0.82 -8.81
N MET A 250 3.09 1.59 -9.86
CA MET A 250 3.69 2.91 -10.11
C MET A 250 3.21 3.98 -9.12
N TYR A 251 1.94 3.94 -8.77
CA TYR A 251 1.25 4.92 -7.92
C TYR A 251 1.39 6.36 -8.44
N SER A 252 1.34 6.49 -9.77
CA SER A 252 1.45 7.75 -10.52
C SER A 252 0.81 7.65 -11.90
N ASP A 253 0.52 8.81 -12.47
CA ASP A 253 -0.02 8.98 -13.81
C ASP A 253 1.05 9.61 -14.70
N ASP A 254 2.08 8.84 -15.04
CA ASP A 254 3.22 9.30 -15.84
C ASP A 254 2.89 9.11 -17.34
N ILE A 255 3.13 10.15 -18.18
CA ILE A 255 2.77 10.11 -19.61
C ILE A 255 3.46 8.99 -20.38
N TRP A 256 4.69 8.66 -20.00
CA TRP A 256 5.47 7.59 -20.61
C TRP A 256 4.87 6.19 -20.38
N ASN A 257 3.97 6.04 -19.38
CA ASN A 257 3.32 4.79 -19.01
C ASN A 257 1.84 4.73 -19.45
N LEU A 258 1.27 5.82 -19.94
CA LEU A 258 -0.12 5.91 -20.36
C LEU A 258 -0.28 5.64 -21.85
N VAL A 259 -1.23 4.77 -22.21
CA VAL A 259 -1.53 4.43 -23.62
C VAL A 259 -3.03 4.46 -23.88
N PHE A 260 -3.40 4.67 -25.17
CA PHE A 260 -4.78 4.47 -25.57
C PHE A 260 -5.15 2.99 -25.66
N THR A 261 -6.34 2.66 -25.24
CA THR A 261 -6.93 1.33 -25.36
C THR A 261 -8.45 1.41 -25.41
N SER A 262 -9.11 0.34 -25.82
CA SER A 262 -10.56 0.21 -25.71
C SER A 262 -10.99 -0.02 -24.26
N LYS A 263 -12.23 0.30 -23.92
CA LYS A 263 -12.79 0.04 -22.58
C LYS A 263 -12.78 -1.45 -22.24
N SER A 264 -13.02 -2.31 -23.23
CA SER A 264 -12.99 -3.77 -23.07
C SER A 264 -11.59 -4.30 -22.82
N SER A 265 -10.59 -3.88 -23.59
CA SER A 265 -9.19 -4.28 -23.42
C SER A 265 -8.64 -3.82 -22.07
N ASN A 266 -8.98 -2.60 -21.63
CA ASN A 266 -8.59 -2.10 -20.31
C ASN A 266 -9.15 -2.95 -19.17
N SER A 267 -10.41 -3.37 -19.28
CA SER A 267 -11.05 -4.21 -18.25
C SER A 267 -10.45 -5.62 -18.20
N SER A 268 -10.08 -6.21 -19.34
CA SER A 268 -9.54 -7.58 -19.42
C SER A 268 -8.07 -7.68 -19.03
N LYS A 269 -7.26 -6.62 -19.19
CA LYS A 269 -5.83 -6.63 -18.86
C LYS A 269 -5.56 -6.82 -17.37
N SER A 270 -6.41 -6.27 -16.50
CA SER A 270 -6.18 -6.32 -15.04
C SER A 270 -4.81 -5.72 -14.64
N ASN A 271 -4.26 -6.13 -13.48
CA ASN A 271 -2.93 -5.74 -13.00
C ASN A 271 -1.85 -6.77 -13.36
N ASN A 272 -2.02 -7.51 -14.45
CA ASN A 272 -1.02 -8.49 -14.89
C ASN A 272 0.29 -7.80 -15.27
N ILE A 273 1.41 -8.49 -15.00
CA ILE A 273 2.73 -8.05 -15.43
C ILE A 273 2.76 -8.06 -16.97
N PRO A 274 3.12 -6.95 -17.63
CA PRO A 274 3.18 -6.90 -19.10
C PRO A 274 4.18 -7.92 -19.66
N LYS A 275 3.88 -8.49 -20.84
CA LYS A 275 4.85 -9.30 -21.58
C LYS A 275 5.98 -8.41 -22.13
N GLU A 276 7.16 -8.99 -22.39
CA GLU A 276 8.32 -8.26 -22.89
C GLU A 276 8.08 -7.53 -24.22
N GLU A 277 7.26 -8.14 -25.09
CA GLU A 277 6.84 -7.52 -26.36
C GLU A 277 6.06 -6.21 -26.16
N ILE A 278 5.20 -6.15 -25.14
CA ILE A 278 4.43 -4.95 -24.76
C ILE A 278 5.39 -3.85 -24.25
N ILE A 279 6.40 -4.24 -23.49
CA ILE A 279 7.41 -3.31 -22.99
C ILE A 279 8.24 -2.74 -24.14
N LYS A 280 8.64 -3.57 -25.11
CA LYS A 280 9.34 -3.10 -26.32
C LYS A 280 8.48 -2.10 -27.10
N ARG A 281 7.21 -2.44 -27.36
CA ARG A 281 6.26 -1.54 -28.03
C ARG A 281 6.06 -0.22 -27.26
N LEU A 282 6.04 -0.27 -25.93
CA LEU A 282 5.93 0.95 -25.12
C LEU A 282 7.16 1.88 -25.32
N LYS A 283 8.36 1.31 -25.40
CA LYS A 283 9.58 2.10 -25.68
C LYS A 283 9.54 2.73 -27.06
N GLU A 284 9.16 1.98 -28.08
CA GLU A 284 9.00 2.45 -29.46
C GLU A 284 7.94 3.58 -29.53
N ARG A 285 6.78 3.39 -28.89
CA ARG A 285 5.73 4.40 -28.81
C ARG A 285 6.22 5.68 -28.15
N ASN A 286 7.01 5.58 -27.08
CA ASN A 286 7.53 6.75 -26.38
C ASN A 286 8.53 7.55 -27.22
N GLN A 287 9.34 6.91 -28.06
CA GLN A 287 10.20 7.59 -29.02
C GLN A 287 9.38 8.36 -30.08
N LEU A 288 8.31 7.76 -30.59
CA LEU A 288 7.40 8.44 -31.52
C LEU A 288 6.67 9.60 -30.85
N LEU A 289 6.15 9.40 -29.63
CA LEU A 289 5.46 10.43 -28.87
C LEU A 289 6.36 11.64 -28.58
N LEU A 290 7.64 11.43 -28.31
CA LEU A 290 8.61 12.52 -28.06
C LEU A 290 8.70 13.50 -29.23
N ASN A 291 8.53 13.00 -30.47
CA ASN A 291 8.58 13.81 -31.68
C ASN A 291 7.27 14.60 -31.95
N THR A 292 6.16 14.16 -31.38
CA THR A 292 4.84 14.73 -31.66
C THR A 292 4.25 15.55 -30.51
N ILE A 293 4.72 15.32 -29.29
CA ILE A 293 4.24 16.03 -28.11
C ILE A 293 4.72 17.47 -28.08
N THR A 294 3.80 18.41 -27.92
CA THR A 294 4.07 19.86 -27.98
C THR A 294 4.20 20.51 -26.61
N ASP A 295 3.53 19.97 -25.56
CA ASP A 295 3.58 20.51 -24.18
C ASP A 295 4.99 20.32 -23.58
N PRO A 296 5.74 21.42 -23.28
CA PRO A 296 7.14 21.32 -22.81
C PRO A 296 7.31 20.53 -21.52
N LYS A 297 6.33 20.57 -20.62
CA LYS A 297 6.38 19.84 -19.34
C LYS A 297 6.38 18.34 -19.59
N TYR A 298 5.45 17.86 -20.41
CA TYR A 298 5.31 16.41 -20.67
C TYR A 298 6.36 15.90 -21.64
N LYS A 299 6.88 16.78 -22.53
CA LYS A 299 8.04 16.48 -23.36
C LYS A 299 9.27 16.21 -22.49
N ASN A 300 9.56 17.10 -21.54
CA ASN A 300 10.67 16.93 -20.59
C ASN A 300 10.49 15.68 -19.70
N GLU A 301 9.27 15.40 -19.22
CA GLU A 301 8.98 14.17 -18.47
C GLU A 301 9.31 12.92 -19.29
N LEU A 302 8.93 12.91 -20.55
CA LEU A 302 9.18 11.81 -21.47
C LEU A 302 10.67 11.65 -21.80
N GLU A 303 11.38 12.75 -22.03
CA GLU A 303 12.84 12.77 -22.24
C GLU A 303 13.58 12.18 -21.05
N ILE A 304 13.25 12.61 -19.84
CA ILE A 304 13.83 12.09 -18.59
C ILE A 304 13.57 10.59 -18.46
N ALA A 305 12.34 10.14 -18.74
CA ALA A 305 11.98 8.73 -18.65
C ALA A 305 12.77 7.85 -19.63
N ILE A 306 12.96 8.33 -20.86
CA ILE A 306 13.74 7.64 -21.90
C ILE A 306 15.23 7.61 -21.52
N GLN A 307 15.83 8.75 -21.21
CA GLN A 307 17.26 8.87 -20.84
C GLN A 307 17.63 8.00 -19.64
N ASN A 308 16.74 7.90 -18.66
CA ASN A 308 16.97 7.12 -17.45
C ASN A 308 16.46 5.67 -17.52
N ASN A 309 15.98 5.22 -18.68
CA ASN A 309 15.46 3.86 -18.90
C ASN A 309 14.38 3.46 -17.87
N TYR A 310 13.42 4.34 -17.57
CA TYR A 310 12.38 4.11 -16.55
C TYR A 310 11.55 2.87 -16.84
N ILE A 311 11.22 2.62 -18.11
CA ILE A 311 10.42 1.46 -18.50
C ILE A 311 11.12 0.15 -18.08
N ASP A 312 12.41 -0.02 -18.43
CA ASP A 312 13.15 -1.22 -18.09
C ASP A 312 13.37 -1.34 -16.59
N LYS A 313 13.71 -0.24 -15.90
CA LYS A 313 13.91 -0.24 -14.45
C LYS A 313 12.66 -0.69 -13.70
N PHE A 314 11.51 -0.12 -14.04
CA PHE A 314 10.26 -0.44 -13.34
C PHE A 314 9.68 -1.79 -13.77
N TYR A 315 9.90 -2.19 -15.02
CA TYR A 315 9.54 -3.53 -15.48
C TYR A 315 10.35 -4.63 -14.80
N LEU A 316 11.65 -4.45 -14.64
CA LEU A 316 12.47 -5.37 -13.86
C LEU A 316 12.07 -5.39 -12.39
N ALA A 317 11.76 -4.23 -11.81
CA ALA A 317 11.36 -4.13 -10.42
C ALA A 317 10.02 -4.82 -10.11
N ILE A 318 9.07 -4.86 -11.06
CA ILE A 318 7.79 -5.56 -10.87
C ILE A 318 7.90 -7.09 -11.07
N LYS A 319 8.97 -7.56 -11.75
CA LYS A 319 9.25 -9.00 -11.94
C LYS A 319 9.94 -9.64 -10.73
N LEU A 320 10.62 -8.86 -9.89
CA LEU A 320 11.37 -9.30 -8.71
C LEU A 320 10.47 -9.44 -7.48
#